data_c4ae6ef35556fc728ec26c9bcbd31626
#
_entry.id   c4ae6ef35556fc728ec26c9bcbd31626
#
_cell.length_a   1.000
_cell.length_b   1.000
_cell.length_c   1.000
_cell.angle_alpha   90.00
_cell.angle_beta   90.00
_cell.angle_gamma   90.00
#
_symmetry.space_group_name_H-M   'P 1'
#
loop_
_entity.id
_entity.type
_entity.pdbx_description
1 polymer ?
#
loop_
_entity_poly.entity_id
_entity_poly.type
_entity_poly.pdbx_seq_one_letter_code
_entity_poly.pdbx_strand_id
1 'polypeptide(L)'
;MEQQPELAVRERLMEAAIGLFARKGYHATSVREIVEAAGVTKPVLYYWFQSKEGVFRALMAMAVEAHSEVVARVRAHEGTASERILLLGEGVMELVKVNAEVVRVFDSVYYGPREGAPDVDFDPLHGEFRRFLAGLVDEGIRAGEFRDGDTGAMLSALLGAFMVCDSAVASYVAEGPGCNACDDVVTDVRRVMNIVLDGMRNGERKL
;
A
#
# COMPACT_ATOMS: atom_id res chain seq x y z
N MET A 1 1.11 -32.15 -12.88
CA MET A 1 2.20 -31.40 -13.52
C MET A 1 1.73 -30.39 -14.59
N GLU A 2 0.42 -30.17 -14.78
CA GLU A 2 -0.15 -29.24 -15.79
C GLU A 2 -0.44 -27.81 -15.25
N GLN A 3 -0.40 -27.56 -13.96
CA GLN A 3 -0.73 -26.28 -13.35
C GLN A 3 0.34 -25.17 -13.48
N GLN A 4 1.62 -25.51 -13.71
CA GLN A 4 2.71 -24.53 -13.82
C GLN A 4 2.63 -23.62 -15.05
N PRO A 5 2.31 -24.08 -16.29
CA PRO A 5 2.21 -23.19 -17.45
C PRO A 5 0.98 -22.26 -17.38
N GLU A 6 -0.10 -22.66 -16.73
CA GLU A 6 -1.29 -21.82 -16.58
C GLU A 6 -1.09 -20.67 -15.58
N LEU A 7 -0.44 -20.91 -14.43
CA LEU A 7 -0.03 -19.87 -13.48
C LEU A 7 0.88 -18.83 -14.14
N ALA A 8 1.87 -19.29 -14.92
CA ALA A 8 2.76 -18.39 -15.66
C ALA A 8 2.02 -17.48 -16.67
N VAL A 9 0.91 -17.93 -17.26
CA VAL A 9 0.08 -17.11 -18.14
C VAL A 9 -0.68 -16.03 -17.37
N ARG A 10 -1.26 -16.39 -16.23
CA ARG A 10 -1.97 -15.45 -15.34
C ARG A 10 -1.02 -14.36 -14.83
N GLU A 11 0.18 -14.74 -14.40
CA GLU A 11 1.22 -13.82 -13.93
C GLU A 11 1.66 -12.84 -15.03
N ARG A 12 1.95 -13.33 -16.24
CA ARG A 12 2.30 -12.46 -17.38
C ARG A 12 1.21 -11.44 -17.71
N LEU A 13 -0.06 -11.83 -17.63
CA LEU A 13 -1.19 -10.91 -17.83
C LEU A 13 -1.22 -9.82 -16.76
N MET A 14 -0.95 -10.18 -15.51
CA MET A 14 -0.91 -9.23 -14.40
C MET A 14 0.28 -8.27 -14.53
N GLU A 15 1.48 -8.77 -14.81
CA GLU A 15 2.69 -7.96 -15.04
C GLU A 15 2.50 -6.99 -16.21
N ALA A 16 1.96 -7.47 -17.34
CA ALA A 16 1.65 -6.62 -18.51
C ALA A 16 0.64 -5.51 -18.13
N ALA A 17 -0.38 -5.85 -17.35
CA ALA A 17 -1.39 -4.89 -16.93
C ALA A 17 -0.80 -3.85 -15.95
N ILE A 18 0.00 -4.25 -14.95
CA ILE A 18 0.69 -3.35 -14.02
C ILE A 18 1.52 -2.34 -14.80
N GLY A 19 2.41 -2.80 -15.66
CA GLY A 19 3.29 -1.92 -16.44
C GLY A 19 2.51 -0.98 -17.37
N LEU A 20 1.37 -1.38 -17.94
CA LEU A 20 0.52 -0.52 -18.77
C LEU A 20 -0.24 0.48 -17.90
N PHE A 21 -0.83 0.06 -16.78
CA PHE A 21 -1.56 0.94 -15.86
C PHE A 21 -0.62 1.99 -15.24
N ALA A 22 0.60 1.60 -14.85
CA ALA A 22 1.58 2.51 -14.29
C ALA A 22 2.05 3.59 -15.30
N ARG A 23 2.22 3.22 -16.57
CA ARG A 23 2.73 4.15 -17.59
C ARG A 23 1.69 5.11 -18.15
N LYS A 24 0.45 4.67 -18.37
CA LYS A 24 -0.56 5.47 -19.07
C LYS A 24 -1.91 5.56 -18.34
N GLY A 25 -1.99 4.99 -17.17
CA GLY A 25 -3.19 4.97 -16.34
C GLY A 25 -4.16 3.83 -16.71
N TYR A 26 -5.02 3.50 -15.75
CA TYR A 26 -6.03 2.45 -15.90
C TYR A 26 -7.01 2.77 -17.06
N HIS A 27 -7.55 3.99 -17.11
CA HIS A 27 -8.56 4.38 -18.11
C HIS A 27 -8.07 4.21 -19.54
N ALA A 28 -6.87 4.69 -19.85
CA ALA A 28 -6.29 4.66 -21.18
C ALA A 28 -5.76 3.28 -21.62
N THR A 29 -5.74 2.30 -20.72
CA THR A 29 -5.29 0.93 -21.04
C THR A 29 -6.45 0.09 -21.54
N SER A 30 -6.27 -0.58 -22.66
CA SER A 30 -7.25 -1.50 -23.26
C SER A 30 -6.88 -2.97 -23.01
N VAL A 31 -7.89 -3.85 -23.02
CA VAL A 31 -7.68 -5.31 -22.98
C VAL A 31 -6.79 -5.80 -24.12
N ARG A 32 -6.90 -5.17 -25.30
CA ARG A 32 -6.08 -5.52 -26.46
C ARG A 32 -4.58 -5.34 -26.15
N GLU A 33 -4.22 -4.21 -25.58
CA GLU A 33 -2.82 -3.90 -25.25
C GLU A 33 -2.28 -4.83 -24.16
N ILE A 34 -3.10 -5.17 -23.15
CA ILE A 34 -2.69 -6.12 -22.11
C ILE A 34 -2.37 -7.49 -22.71
N VAL A 35 -3.23 -8.03 -23.57
CA VAL A 35 -2.99 -9.36 -24.15
C VAL A 35 -1.85 -9.36 -25.16
N GLU A 36 -1.68 -8.29 -25.93
CA GLU A 36 -0.55 -8.12 -26.83
C GLU A 36 0.78 -8.07 -26.05
N ALA A 37 0.84 -7.31 -24.96
CA ALA A 37 2.03 -7.23 -24.11
C ALA A 37 2.33 -8.55 -23.38
N ALA A 38 1.30 -9.30 -22.96
CA ALA A 38 1.45 -10.60 -22.33
C ALA A 38 1.75 -11.75 -23.30
N GLY A 39 1.67 -11.51 -24.63
CA GLY A 39 1.84 -12.54 -25.66
C GLY A 39 0.74 -13.61 -25.63
N VAL A 40 -0.50 -13.20 -25.36
CA VAL A 40 -1.67 -14.10 -25.30
C VAL A 40 -2.85 -13.54 -26.08
N THR A 41 -3.98 -14.24 -26.10
CA THR A 41 -5.20 -13.82 -26.78
C THR A 41 -6.26 -13.28 -25.82
N LYS A 42 -7.21 -12.47 -26.35
CA LYS A 42 -8.34 -11.97 -25.52
C LYS A 42 -9.12 -13.06 -24.79
N PRO A 43 -9.50 -14.19 -25.41
CA PRO A 43 -10.17 -15.29 -24.70
C PRO A 43 -9.42 -15.75 -23.45
N VAL A 44 -8.08 -15.76 -23.47
CA VAL A 44 -7.26 -16.15 -22.32
C VAL A 44 -7.39 -15.14 -21.17
N LEU A 45 -7.41 -13.85 -21.44
CA LEU A 45 -7.65 -12.83 -20.42
C LEU A 45 -9.06 -12.96 -19.83
N TYR A 46 -10.08 -13.14 -20.70
CA TYR A 46 -11.45 -13.30 -20.23
C TYR A 46 -11.66 -14.58 -19.40
N TYR A 47 -10.93 -15.64 -19.72
CA TYR A 47 -10.94 -16.87 -18.92
C TYR A 47 -10.45 -16.61 -17.49
N TRP A 48 -9.34 -15.86 -17.33
CA TRP A 48 -8.74 -15.62 -16.02
C TRP A 48 -9.40 -14.50 -15.21
N PHE A 49 -9.79 -13.42 -15.88
CA PHE A 49 -10.14 -12.17 -15.21
C PHE A 49 -11.51 -11.61 -15.62
N GLN A 50 -12.14 -12.15 -16.66
CA GLN A 50 -13.44 -11.72 -17.20
C GLN A 50 -13.45 -10.30 -17.79
N SER A 51 -12.62 -9.37 -17.32
CA SER A 51 -12.54 -7.99 -17.78
C SER A 51 -11.23 -7.33 -17.39
N LYS A 52 -10.96 -6.11 -17.89
CA LYS A 52 -9.88 -5.25 -17.41
C LYS A 52 -10.04 -4.93 -15.92
N GLU A 53 -11.25 -4.70 -15.46
CA GLU A 53 -11.56 -4.47 -14.06
C GLU A 53 -11.29 -5.72 -13.21
N GLY A 54 -11.57 -6.92 -13.73
CA GLY A 54 -11.20 -8.17 -13.07
C GLY A 54 -9.69 -8.33 -12.88
N VAL A 55 -8.87 -7.87 -13.84
CA VAL A 55 -7.41 -7.81 -13.67
C VAL A 55 -7.07 -6.86 -12.51
N PHE A 56 -7.66 -5.67 -12.46
CA PHE A 56 -7.41 -4.71 -11.39
C PHE A 56 -7.83 -5.25 -10.02
N ARG A 57 -8.99 -5.91 -9.93
CA ARG A 57 -9.44 -6.58 -8.70
C ARG A 57 -8.49 -7.69 -8.24
N ALA A 58 -7.89 -8.43 -9.18
CA ALA A 58 -6.88 -9.44 -8.84
C ALA A 58 -5.59 -8.81 -8.27
N LEU A 59 -5.16 -7.65 -8.81
CA LEU A 59 -4.05 -6.87 -8.24
C LEU A 59 -4.38 -6.36 -6.84
N MET A 60 -5.60 -5.86 -6.62
CA MET A 60 -6.10 -5.47 -5.29
C MET A 60 -6.04 -6.62 -4.30
N ALA A 61 -6.50 -7.81 -4.69
CA ALA A 61 -6.51 -8.97 -3.82
C ALA A 61 -5.09 -9.36 -3.38
N MET A 62 -4.11 -9.32 -4.28
CA MET A 62 -2.71 -9.56 -3.94
C MET A 62 -2.15 -8.51 -2.98
N ALA A 63 -2.47 -7.24 -3.18
CA ALA A 63 -2.05 -6.18 -2.29
C ALA A 63 -2.66 -6.33 -0.89
N VAL A 64 -3.95 -6.67 -0.81
CA VAL A 64 -4.64 -6.97 0.47
C VAL A 64 -3.95 -8.12 1.19
N GLU A 65 -3.65 -9.22 0.50
CA GLU A 65 -2.96 -10.38 1.08
C GLU A 65 -1.58 -9.99 1.63
N ALA A 66 -0.77 -9.28 0.85
CA ALA A 66 0.55 -8.83 1.27
C ALA A 66 0.49 -7.88 2.50
N HIS A 67 -0.48 -6.95 2.54
CA HIS A 67 -0.68 -6.10 3.71
C HIS A 67 -1.15 -6.87 4.94
N SER A 68 -2.05 -7.84 4.75
CA SER A 68 -2.54 -8.70 5.84
C SER A 68 -1.42 -9.53 6.46
N GLU A 69 -0.44 -9.99 5.67
CA GLU A 69 0.75 -10.68 6.16
C GLU A 69 1.61 -9.75 7.05
N VAL A 70 1.81 -8.49 6.65
CA VAL A 70 2.51 -7.51 7.48
C VAL A 70 1.76 -7.28 8.79
N VAL A 71 0.46 -7.05 8.73
CA VAL A 71 -0.39 -6.87 9.92
C VAL A 71 -0.32 -8.10 10.85
N ALA A 72 -0.40 -9.31 10.29
CA ALA A 72 -0.31 -10.55 11.07
C ALA A 72 1.04 -10.70 11.79
N ARG A 73 2.14 -10.39 11.10
CA ARG A 73 3.50 -10.39 11.64
C ARG A 73 3.64 -9.40 12.81
N VAL A 74 3.13 -8.17 12.64
CA VAL A 74 3.16 -7.14 13.68
C VAL A 74 2.25 -7.50 14.85
N ARG A 75 1.10 -8.12 14.58
CA ARG A 75 0.17 -8.59 15.64
C ARG A 75 0.81 -9.66 16.53
N ALA A 76 1.64 -10.52 15.96
CA ALA A 76 2.36 -11.56 16.70
C ALA A 76 3.61 -11.04 17.45
N HIS A 77 4.03 -9.79 17.20
CA HIS A 77 5.19 -9.20 17.83
C HIS A 77 4.85 -8.70 19.24
N GLU A 78 5.64 -9.14 20.22
CA GLU A 78 5.58 -8.62 21.60
C GLU A 78 6.36 -7.31 21.67
N GLY A 79 5.73 -6.25 22.21
CA GLY A 79 6.35 -4.93 22.33
C GLY A 79 5.33 -3.84 22.62
N THR A 80 5.82 -2.63 22.80
CA THR A 80 5.00 -1.44 23.02
C THR A 80 4.21 -1.05 21.77
N ALA A 81 3.19 -0.21 21.94
CA ALA A 81 2.42 0.30 20.80
C ALA A 81 3.32 1.05 19.79
N SER A 82 4.26 1.88 20.29
CA SER A 82 5.22 2.59 19.42
C SER A 82 6.11 1.62 18.63
N GLU A 83 6.66 0.60 19.27
CA GLU A 83 7.50 -0.40 18.58
C GLU A 83 6.74 -1.13 17.49
N ARG A 84 5.49 -1.52 17.75
CA ARG A 84 4.63 -2.20 16.79
C ARG A 84 4.20 -1.27 15.65
N ILE A 85 3.96 0.02 15.90
CA ILE A 85 3.69 1.01 14.85
C ILE A 85 4.91 1.21 13.94
N LEU A 86 6.12 1.29 14.52
CA LEU A 86 7.36 1.38 13.74
C LEU A 86 7.60 0.14 12.89
N LEU A 87 7.40 -1.06 13.46
CA LEU A 87 7.51 -2.33 12.73
C LEU A 87 6.49 -2.43 11.58
N LEU A 88 5.28 -1.91 11.80
CA LEU A 88 4.26 -1.83 10.76
C LEU A 88 4.74 -0.94 9.60
N GLY A 89 5.29 0.24 9.92
CA GLY A 89 5.85 1.16 8.92
C GLY A 89 6.96 0.54 8.10
N GLU A 90 7.92 -0.10 8.76
CA GLU A 90 9.02 -0.79 8.09
C GLU A 90 8.51 -1.90 7.15
N GLY A 91 7.57 -2.73 7.63
CA GLY A 91 7.01 -3.81 6.82
C GLY A 91 6.22 -3.31 5.60
N VAL A 92 5.47 -2.22 5.74
CA VAL A 92 4.77 -1.60 4.60
C VAL A 92 5.78 -1.01 3.62
N MET A 93 6.82 -0.31 4.08
CA MET A 93 7.85 0.23 3.18
C MET A 93 8.62 -0.85 2.41
N GLU A 94 8.84 -2.01 3.01
CA GLU A 94 9.41 -3.16 2.29
C GLU A 94 8.49 -3.62 1.14
N LEU A 95 7.17 -3.70 1.39
CA LEU A 95 6.20 -4.03 0.33
C LEU A 95 6.19 -2.97 -0.78
N VAL A 96 6.21 -1.69 -0.42
CA VAL A 96 6.21 -0.59 -1.39
C VAL A 96 7.46 -0.63 -2.27
N LYS A 97 8.64 -0.87 -1.70
CA LYS A 97 9.89 -0.97 -2.46
C LYS A 97 9.86 -2.08 -3.52
N VAL A 98 9.26 -3.22 -3.19
CA VAL A 98 9.15 -4.36 -4.12
C VAL A 98 8.03 -4.15 -5.14
N ASN A 99 6.96 -3.42 -4.79
CA ASN A 99 5.76 -3.29 -5.59
C ASN A 99 5.44 -1.83 -5.98
N ALA A 100 6.46 -1.00 -6.19
CA ALA A 100 6.30 0.44 -6.42
C ALA A 100 5.32 0.78 -7.57
N GLU A 101 5.36 0.06 -8.68
CA GLU A 101 4.43 0.25 -9.79
C GLU A 101 2.98 -0.05 -9.41
N VAL A 102 2.75 -1.08 -8.58
CA VAL A 102 1.40 -1.43 -8.08
C VAL A 102 0.86 -0.32 -7.17
N VAL A 103 1.69 0.22 -6.27
CA VAL A 103 1.32 1.33 -5.39
C VAL A 103 0.93 2.56 -6.22
N ARG A 104 1.73 2.92 -7.23
CA ARG A 104 1.42 4.05 -8.13
C ARG A 104 0.11 3.84 -8.91
N VAL A 105 -0.16 2.61 -9.34
CA VAL A 105 -1.44 2.28 -10.00
C VAL A 105 -2.60 2.49 -9.04
N PHE A 106 -2.50 2.05 -7.80
CA PHE A 106 -3.55 2.23 -6.80
C PHE A 106 -3.74 3.70 -6.44
N ASP A 107 -2.66 4.45 -6.20
CA ASP A 107 -2.71 5.89 -5.92
C ASP A 107 -3.38 6.64 -7.07
N SER A 108 -3.02 6.33 -8.32
CA SER A 108 -3.60 6.96 -9.50
C SER A 108 -5.10 6.74 -9.66
N VAL A 109 -5.60 5.60 -9.20
CA VAL A 109 -7.04 5.27 -9.21
C VAL A 109 -7.74 5.84 -7.98
N TYR A 110 -7.13 5.73 -6.81
CA TYR A 110 -7.74 6.16 -5.55
C TYR A 110 -7.86 7.68 -5.44
N TYR A 111 -6.82 8.42 -5.83
CA TYR A 111 -6.78 9.89 -5.79
C TYR A 111 -7.10 10.54 -7.15
N GLY A 112 -7.15 9.77 -8.21
CA GLY A 112 -7.41 10.25 -9.54
C GLY A 112 -8.88 10.58 -9.83
N PRO A 113 -9.17 11.05 -11.06
CA PRO A 113 -10.54 11.31 -11.50
C PRO A 113 -11.37 10.02 -11.48
N ARG A 114 -12.60 10.10 -11.01
CA ARG A 114 -13.52 8.98 -10.98
C ARG A 114 -14.01 8.54 -12.37
N GLU A 115 -13.93 9.45 -13.36
CA GLU A 115 -14.32 9.14 -14.72
C GLU A 115 -13.40 8.06 -15.33
N GLY A 116 -13.99 6.92 -15.70
CA GLY A 116 -13.28 5.77 -16.24
C GLY A 116 -12.43 4.97 -15.23
N ALA A 117 -12.52 5.29 -13.95
CA ALA A 117 -11.94 4.49 -12.88
C ALA A 117 -12.68 3.13 -12.76
N PRO A 118 -12.01 2.06 -12.29
CA PRO A 118 -12.69 0.81 -12.02
C PRO A 118 -13.67 0.98 -10.84
N ASP A 119 -14.79 0.27 -10.89
CA ASP A 119 -15.72 0.19 -9.77
C ASP A 119 -15.22 -0.85 -8.77
N VAL A 120 -14.35 -0.41 -7.87
CA VAL A 120 -13.73 -1.26 -6.84
C VAL A 120 -13.82 -0.61 -5.47
N ASP A 121 -14.00 -1.47 -4.48
CA ASP A 121 -13.97 -1.08 -3.08
C ASP A 121 -12.52 -1.15 -2.56
N PHE A 122 -12.00 -0.04 -2.05
CA PHE A 122 -10.67 0.04 -1.43
C PHE A 122 -10.68 -0.23 0.09
N ASP A 123 -11.85 -0.41 0.72
CA ASP A 123 -11.92 -0.70 2.16
C ASP A 123 -11.20 -2.01 2.55
N PRO A 124 -11.22 -3.08 1.74
CA PRO A 124 -10.43 -4.28 2.05
C PRO A 124 -8.93 -4.00 2.17
N LEU A 125 -8.38 -3.06 1.40
CA LEU A 125 -6.96 -2.70 1.45
C LEU A 125 -6.67 -1.74 2.63
N HIS A 126 -7.43 -0.68 2.76
CA HIS A 126 -7.15 0.38 3.72
C HIS A 126 -7.84 0.17 5.08
N GLY A 127 -8.99 -0.51 5.10
CA GLY A 127 -9.82 -0.63 6.29
C GLY A 127 -9.21 -1.54 7.36
N GLU A 128 -8.60 -2.67 6.98
CA GLU A 128 -7.92 -3.54 7.95
C GLU A 128 -6.71 -2.84 8.55
N PHE A 129 -5.87 -2.24 7.72
CA PHE A 129 -4.71 -1.47 8.15
C PHE A 129 -5.11 -0.35 9.12
N ARG A 130 -6.12 0.44 8.75
CA ARG A 130 -6.63 1.53 9.60
C ARG A 130 -7.18 1.03 10.93
N ARG A 131 -7.96 -0.07 10.93
CA ARG A 131 -8.51 -0.65 12.16
C ARG A 131 -7.40 -1.19 13.06
N PHE A 132 -6.39 -1.84 12.49
CA PHE A 132 -5.25 -2.34 13.24
C PHE A 132 -4.44 -1.21 13.86
N LEU A 133 -4.13 -0.17 13.09
CA LEU A 133 -3.40 1.01 13.57
C LEU A 133 -4.19 1.75 14.68
N ALA A 134 -5.51 1.89 14.53
CA ALA A 134 -6.37 2.45 15.57
C ALA A 134 -6.29 1.62 16.87
N GLY A 135 -6.31 0.30 16.76
CA GLY A 135 -6.14 -0.59 17.90
C GLY A 135 -4.81 -0.40 18.62
N LEU A 136 -3.71 -0.18 17.89
CA LEU A 136 -2.40 0.12 18.48
C LEU A 136 -2.38 1.47 19.20
N VAL A 137 -3.04 2.49 18.65
CA VAL A 137 -3.18 3.80 19.32
C VAL A 137 -3.96 3.64 20.63
N ASP A 138 -5.08 2.93 20.60
CA ASP A 138 -5.89 2.67 21.81
C ASP A 138 -5.13 1.83 22.86
N GLU A 139 -4.32 0.87 22.44
CA GLU A 139 -3.43 0.11 23.32
C GLU A 139 -2.39 1.01 23.98
N GLY A 140 -1.75 1.89 23.22
CA GLY A 140 -0.76 2.83 23.73
C GLY A 140 -1.34 3.83 24.74
N ILE A 141 -2.55 4.34 24.52
CA ILE A 141 -3.25 5.20 25.46
C ILE A 141 -3.56 4.44 26.76
N ARG A 142 -4.14 3.23 26.66
CA ARG A 142 -4.46 2.41 27.84
C ARG A 142 -3.22 1.99 28.64
N ALA A 143 -2.09 1.81 27.99
CA ALA A 143 -0.81 1.51 28.63
C ALA A 143 -0.11 2.76 29.21
N GLY A 144 -0.64 3.96 28.98
CA GLY A 144 -0.02 5.22 29.39
C GLY A 144 1.21 5.62 28.57
N GLU A 145 1.47 4.95 27.44
CA GLU A 145 2.54 5.28 26.52
C GLU A 145 2.21 6.56 25.72
N PHE A 146 0.97 6.65 25.25
CA PHE A 146 0.45 7.83 24.58
C PHE A 146 -0.42 8.66 25.51
N ARG A 147 -0.44 9.98 25.29
CA ARG A 147 -1.28 10.91 26.03
C ARG A 147 -2.75 10.61 25.77
N ASP A 148 -3.56 10.84 26.78
CA ASP A 148 -5.01 10.90 26.60
C ASP A 148 -5.36 12.09 25.69
N GLY A 149 -6.25 11.88 24.71
CA GLY A 149 -6.59 12.92 23.73
C GLY A 149 -7.43 12.40 22.57
N ASP A 150 -7.42 13.18 21.49
CA ASP A 150 -8.15 12.86 20.25
C ASP A 150 -7.48 11.72 19.48
N THR A 151 -7.95 10.49 19.72
CA THR A 151 -7.51 9.27 19.04
C THR A 151 -7.67 9.39 17.51
N GLY A 152 -8.74 10.06 17.06
CA GLY A 152 -8.98 10.28 15.63
C GLY A 152 -7.92 11.17 14.99
N ALA A 153 -7.48 12.23 15.67
CA ALA A 153 -6.39 13.08 15.21
C ALA A 153 -5.05 12.34 15.21
N MET A 154 -4.76 11.54 16.24
CA MET A 154 -3.55 10.73 16.31
C MET A 154 -3.49 9.72 15.16
N LEU A 155 -4.60 9.00 14.91
CA LEU A 155 -4.73 8.07 13.81
C LEU A 155 -4.55 8.77 12.45
N SER A 156 -5.17 9.95 12.28
CA SER A 156 -5.06 10.71 11.04
C SER A 156 -3.62 11.19 10.78
N ALA A 157 -2.89 11.59 11.81
CA ALA A 157 -1.48 11.97 11.69
C ALA A 157 -0.61 10.79 11.26
N LEU A 158 -0.80 9.61 11.88
CA LEU A 158 -0.10 8.39 11.50
C LEU A 158 -0.43 7.98 10.06
N LEU A 159 -1.71 7.92 9.69
CA LEU A 159 -2.13 7.57 8.33
C LEU A 159 -1.57 8.54 7.30
N GLY A 160 -1.61 9.85 7.57
CA GLY A 160 -1.02 10.86 6.68
C GLY A 160 0.49 10.66 6.50
N ALA A 161 1.21 10.35 7.57
CA ALA A 161 2.64 10.06 7.50
C ALA A 161 2.92 8.78 6.69
N PHE A 162 2.15 7.70 6.90
CA PHE A 162 2.25 6.48 6.09
C PHE A 162 2.03 6.77 4.60
N MET A 163 0.93 7.43 4.26
CA MET A 163 0.57 7.74 2.87
C MET A 163 1.65 8.56 2.15
N VAL A 164 2.20 9.58 2.82
CA VAL A 164 3.28 10.39 2.23
C VAL A 164 4.55 9.56 2.04
N CYS A 165 4.90 8.70 3.00
CA CYS A 165 6.05 7.82 2.88
C CYS A 165 5.86 6.81 1.74
N ASP A 166 4.69 6.17 1.63
CA ASP A 166 4.38 5.21 0.58
C ASP A 166 4.53 5.82 -0.81
N SER A 167 3.88 6.95 -1.05
CA SER A 167 3.94 7.64 -2.35
C SER A 167 5.35 8.13 -2.69
N ALA A 168 6.10 8.64 -1.69
CA ALA A 168 7.47 9.09 -1.89
C ALA A 168 8.40 7.92 -2.26
N VAL A 169 8.30 6.79 -1.54
CA VAL A 169 9.11 5.59 -1.81
C VAL A 169 8.74 5.00 -3.17
N ALA A 170 7.45 4.89 -3.51
CA ALA A 170 6.99 4.36 -4.79
C ALA A 170 7.49 5.21 -5.96
N SER A 171 7.46 6.55 -5.83
CA SER A 171 7.97 7.47 -6.85
C SER A 171 9.50 7.36 -6.99
N TYR A 172 10.22 7.32 -5.88
CA TYR A 172 11.68 7.17 -5.88
C TYR A 172 12.14 5.87 -6.56
N VAL A 173 11.51 4.74 -6.23
CA VAL A 173 11.85 3.44 -6.83
C VAL A 173 11.54 3.42 -8.32
N ALA A 174 10.45 4.06 -8.76
CA ALA A 174 10.01 4.04 -10.16
C ALA A 174 10.75 5.04 -11.05
N GLU A 175 11.15 6.19 -10.52
CA GLU A 175 11.69 7.32 -11.30
C GLU A 175 13.17 7.59 -11.04
N GLY A 176 13.74 6.97 -10.01
CA GLY A 176 15.11 7.20 -9.56
C GLY A 176 15.29 8.48 -8.73
N PRO A 177 16.52 8.75 -8.25
CA PRO A 177 16.82 9.93 -7.44
C PRO A 177 16.65 11.20 -8.28
N GLY A 178 15.74 12.06 -7.92
CA GLY A 178 15.48 13.30 -8.64
C GLY A 178 14.61 14.30 -7.87
N CYS A 179 14.02 13.88 -6.76
CA CYS A 179 13.22 14.72 -5.90
C CYS A 179 13.91 14.81 -4.53
N ASN A 180 14.57 15.93 -4.22
CA ASN A 180 15.26 16.15 -2.95
C ASN A 180 14.39 15.88 -1.71
N ALA A 181 13.07 16.13 -1.82
CA ALA A 181 12.12 15.86 -0.73
C ALA A 181 11.82 14.34 -0.58
N CYS A 182 11.96 13.55 -1.65
CA CYS A 182 11.70 12.11 -1.62
C CYS A 182 12.92 11.34 -1.11
N ASP A 183 14.13 11.81 -1.41
CA ASP A 183 15.37 11.17 -0.99
C ASP A 183 15.48 11.09 0.55
N ASP A 184 15.06 12.14 1.26
CA ASP A 184 15.06 12.19 2.72
C ASP A 184 14.02 11.25 3.35
N VAL A 185 12.84 11.10 2.73
CA VAL A 185 11.75 10.23 3.22
C VAL A 185 12.05 8.75 2.97
N VAL A 186 12.66 8.43 1.81
CA VAL A 186 13.03 7.05 1.45
C VAL A 186 14.09 6.49 2.38
N THR A 187 14.97 7.35 2.90
CA THR A 187 16.09 6.91 3.73
C THR A 187 15.69 6.56 5.16
N ASP A 188 14.56 7.09 5.70
CA ASP A 188 14.24 6.84 7.11
C ASP A 188 12.76 7.02 7.48
N VAL A 189 11.89 6.09 7.04
CA VAL A 189 10.48 6.05 7.50
C VAL A 189 10.37 6.01 9.03
N ARG A 190 11.31 5.31 9.69
CA ARG A 190 11.36 5.22 11.15
C ARG A 190 11.52 6.61 11.78
N ARG A 191 12.33 7.48 11.19
CA ARG A 191 12.52 8.86 11.66
C ARG A 191 11.24 9.67 11.55
N VAL A 192 10.54 9.58 10.42
CA VAL A 192 9.25 10.26 10.22
C VAL A 192 8.21 9.78 11.25
N MET A 193 8.09 8.46 11.41
CA MET A 193 7.16 7.88 12.39
C MET A 193 7.51 8.27 13.82
N ASN A 194 8.80 8.31 14.20
CA ASN A 194 9.21 8.74 15.53
C ASN A 194 8.79 10.18 15.84
N ILE A 195 8.88 11.10 14.86
CA ILE A 195 8.42 12.49 15.07
C ILE A 195 6.91 12.52 15.39
N VAL A 196 6.11 11.73 14.69
CA VAL A 196 4.67 11.64 14.96
C VAL A 196 4.41 11.01 16.32
N LEU A 197 5.08 9.89 16.64
CA LEU A 197 4.94 9.18 17.90
C LEU A 197 5.40 10.04 19.09
N ASP A 198 6.48 10.80 18.96
CA ASP A 198 6.94 11.72 20.02
C ASP A 198 5.90 12.82 20.32
N GLY A 199 5.17 13.29 19.30
CA GLY A 199 4.03 14.19 19.49
C GLY A 199 2.82 13.55 20.18
N MET A 200 2.74 12.22 20.19
CA MET A 200 1.67 11.45 20.82
C MET A 200 2.01 11.00 22.24
N ARG A 201 3.28 10.86 22.60
CA ARG A 201 3.75 10.37 23.90
C ARG A 201 3.30 11.27 25.04
N ASN A 202 3.14 10.66 26.22
CA ASN A 202 3.02 11.39 27.47
C ASN A 202 4.35 12.12 27.73
N GLY A 203 4.42 13.37 27.27
CA GLY A 203 5.54 14.22 27.65
C GLY A 203 5.43 14.61 29.12
N GLU A 204 6.45 14.38 29.92
CA GLU A 204 6.64 15.24 31.08
C GLU A 204 6.67 16.67 30.55
N ARG A 205 5.63 17.47 30.78
CA ARG A 205 5.71 18.91 30.63
C ARG A 205 6.82 19.35 31.59
N LYS A 206 8.04 19.53 31.10
CA LYS A 206 8.99 20.39 31.77
C LYS A 206 8.41 21.80 31.71
N LEU A 207 7.73 22.19 32.81
CA LEU A 207 7.39 23.56 33.12
C LEU A 207 8.69 24.38 33.29
#